data_3911fc7d58e10a4e54e43411629662a5
#
_entry.id   3911fc7d58e10a4e54e43411629662a5
#
_cell.length_a   1.000
_cell.length_b   1.000
_cell.length_c   1.000
_cell.angle_alpha   90.00
_cell.angle_beta   90.00
_cell.angle_gamma   90.00
#
_symmetry.space_group_name_H-M   'P 1'
#
loop_
_entity.id
_entity.type
_entity.pdbx_description
1 polymer ?
#
loop_
_entity_poly.entity_id
_entity_poly.type
_entity_poly.pdbx_seq_one_letter_code
_entity_poly.pdbx_strand_id
1 'polypeptide(L)'
;MPVDASPFSVVPALRTLEGGGIVAAHGDRDFNDQGWPVEFFGAEANFPPGPFLLAARARALVLPTFFLLTPERRFHVIHEEPMELDGSDDVEERARVAMQVWAGILERRIREHPEQWYCFYPFWGGAPGAVAAESGTDRR
;
A
#
# COMPACT_ATOMS: atom_id res chain seq x y z
N MET A 1 16.90 3.17 -3.26
CA MET A 1 16.73 4.65 -3.27
C MET A 1 15.69 5.00 -2.22
N PRO A 2 15.97 5.91 -1.27
CA PRO A 2 14.93 6.41 -0.40
C PRO A 2 13.89 7.15 -1.24
N VAL A 3 12.63 6.83 -1.06
CA VAL A 3 11.53 7.57 -1.67
C VAL A 3 11.30 8.81 -0.82
N ASP A 4 12.07 9.87 -1.08
CA ASP A 4 11.69 11.18 -0.60
C ASP A 4 10.35 11.53 -1.24
N ALA A 5 9.42 12.03 -0.42
CA ALA A 5 8.08 12.47 -0.82
C ALA A 5 8.10 13.72 -1.75
N SER A 6 9.11 13.81 -2.59
CA SER A 6 9.26 14.87 -3.60
C SER A 6 8.44 14.51 -4.84
N PRO A 7 7.65 15.45 -5.38
CA PRO A 7 6.97 15.28 -6.68
C PRO A 7 7.91 14.82 -7.80
N PHE A 8 9.21 15.06 -7.66
CA PHE A 8 10.24 14.65 -8.62
C PHE A 8 10.53 13.13 -8.61
N SER A 9 10.13 12.37 -7.58
CA SER A 9 10.33 10.93 -7.53
C SER A 9 9.33 10.16 -8.42
N VAL A 10 8.19 10.76 -8.73
CA VAL A 10 7.13 10.16 -9.58
C VAL A 10 7.54 10.09 -11.04
N VAL A 11 8.27 11.11 -11.55
CA VAL A 11 8.65 11.20 -12.97
C VAL A 11 9.57 10.06 -13.42
N PRO A 12 10.63 9.69 -12.68
CA PRO A 12 11.46 8.52 -13.03
C PRO A 12 10.67 7.21 -13.00
N ALA A 13 9.78 7.02 -12.01
CA ALA A 13 8.95 5.83 -11.92
C ALA A 13 7.99 5.71 -13.11
N LEU A 14 7.33 6.82 -13.49
CA LEU A 14 6.46 6.86 -14.65
C LEU A 14 7.22 6.50 -15.94
N ARG A 15 8.38 7.10 -16.18
CA ARG A 15 9.23 6.77 -17.33
C ARG A 15 9.66 5.31 -17.35
N THR A 16 9.94 4.72 -16.19
CA THR A 16 10.27 3.30 -16.10
C THR A 16 9.12 2.44 -16.58
N LEU A 17 7.90 2.72 -16.11
CA LEU A 17 6.70 1.97 -16.52
C LEU A 17 6.38 2.18 -18.00
N GLU A 18 6.44 3.41 -18.51
CA GLU A 18 6.22 3.74 -19.92
C GLU A 18 7.25 3.07 -20.84
N GLY A 19 8.47 2.81 -20.32
CA GLY A 19 9.52 2.07 -21.01
C GLY A 19 9.39 0.55 -20.90
N GLY A 20 8.31 0.02 -20.31
CA GLY A 20 8.10 -1.43 -20.11
C GLY A 20 8.89 -2.01 -18.94
N GLY A 21 9.41 -1.17 -18.05
CA GLY A 21 10.10 -1.59 -16.85
C GLY A 21 9.15 -1.89 -15.67
N ILE A 22 9.74 -2.25 -14.53
CA ILE A 22 9.02 -2.60 -13.31
C ILE A 22 9.35 -1.59 -12.21
N VAL A 23 8.32 -1.18 -11.47
CA VAL A 23 8.44 -0.36 -10.25
C VAL A 23 7.87 -1.14 -9.09
N ALA A 24 8.66 -1.33 -8.04
CA ALA A 24 8.19 -1.91 -6.78
C ALA A 24 7.76 -0.80 -5.82
N ALA A 25 6.61 -0.96 -5.20
CA ALA A 25 6.05 -0.01 -4.24
C ALA A 25 5.30 -0.73 -3.12
N HIS A 26 5.24 -0.10 -1.94
CA HIS A 26 4.38 -0.56 -0.86
C HIS A 26 2.96 -0.04 -1.08
N GLY A 27 1.97 -0.93 -0.99
CA GLY A 27 0.56 -0.61 -1.18
C GLY A 27 -0.27 -0.60 0.12
N ASP A 28 0.36 -0.91 1.25
CA ASP A 28 -0.32 -1.17 2.53
C ASP A 28 -0.03 -0.11 3.62
N ARG A 29 0.87 0.85 3.37
CA ARG A 29 1.29 1.82 4.39
C ARG A 29 1.26 3.24 3.87
N ASP A 30 0.47 4.07 4.53
CA ASP A 30 0.46 5.51 4.31
C ASP A 30 1.49 6.18 5.24
N PHE A 31 2.65 6.50 4.70
CA PHE A 31 3.73 7.15 5.46
C PHE A 31 3.61 8.67 5.57
N ASN A 32 2.67 9.28 4.84
CA ASN A 32 2.59 10.72 4.66
C ASN A 32 1.26 11.32 5.14
N ASP A 33 0.39 10.52 5.76
CA ASP A 33 -0.97 10.92 6.16
C ASP A 33 -1.80 11.54 5.02
N GLN A 34 -1.58 11.05 3.80
CA GLN A 34 -2.27 11.47 2.57
C GLN A 34 -3.03 10.31 1.92
N GLY A 35 -3.27 9.26 2.69
CA GLY A 35 -3.98 8.08 2.25
C GLY A 35 -5.41 8.38 1.84
N TRP A 36 -5.91 7.57 0.91
CA TRP A 36 -7.31 7.59 0.54
C TRP A 36 -8.05 6.51 1.31
N PRO A 37 -9.31 6.80 1.70
CA PRO A 37 -10.13 5.84 2.42
C PRO A 37 -10.52 4.67 1.51
N VAL A 38 -10.41 3.46 2.06
CA VAL A 38 -10.91 2.21 1.49
C VAL A 38 -11.57 1.38 2.59
N GLU A 39 -12.51 0.53 2.22
CA GLU A 39 -13.06 -0.45 3.15
C GLU A 39 -12.04 -1.58 3.34
N PHE A 40 -11.69 -1.84 4.61
CA PHE A 40 -10.70 -2.85 4.98
C PHE A 40 -11.09 -3.50 6.30
N PHE A 41 -11.35 -4.81 6.30
CA PHE A 41 -11.91 -5.57 7.42
C PHE A 41 -13.24 -5.00 7.95
N GLY A 42 -14.08 -4.47 7.06
CA GLY A 42 -15.38 -3.91 7.40
C GLY A 42 -15.35 -2.54 8.07
N ALA A 43 -14.21 -1.85 8.06
CA ALA A 43 -14.04 -0.49 8.54
C ALA A 43 -13.25 0.35 7.53
N GLU A 44 -13.37 1.67 7.62
CA GLU A 44 -12.60 2.58 6.79
C GLU A 44 -11.14 2.64 7.27
N ALA A 45 -10.20 2.49 6.35
CA ALA A 45 -8.78 2.65 6.59
C ALA A 45 -8.13 3.43 5.45
N ASN A 46 -7.03 4.15 5.75
CA ASN A 46 -6.33 4.94 4.76
C ASN A 46 -5.17 4.16 4.13
N PHE A 47 -5.18 4.11 2.80
CA PHE A 47 -4.15 3.46 2.00
C PHE A 47 -3.43 4.46 1.09
N PRO A 48 -2.13 4.23 0.77
CA PRO A 48 -1.38 5.14 -0.09
C PRO A 48 -1.90 5.11 -1.52
N PRO A 49 -2.38 6.23 -2.10
CA PRO A 49 -2.88 6.24 -3.48
C PRO A 49 -1.75 6.22 -4.52
N GLY A 50 -0.53 6.61 -4.13
CA GLY A 50 0.60 6.81 -5.04
C GLY A 50 0.88 5.66 -6.00
N PRO A 51 1.03 4.40 -5.53
CA PRO A 51 1.27 3.26 -6.41
C PRO A 51 0.17 3.05 -7.45
N PHE A 52 -1.09 3.22 -7.05
CA PHE A 52 -2.26 3.00 -7.90
C PHE A 52 -2.47 4.15 -8.90
N LEU A 53 -2.24 5.40 -8.48
CA LEU A 53 -2.24 6.56 -9.37
C LEU A 53 -1.13 6.44 -10.43
N LEU A 54 0.05 5.99 -10.04
CA LEU A 54 1.17 5.76 -10.95
C LEU A 54 0.82 4.69 -11.98
N ALA A 55 0.31 3.55 -11.54
CA ALA A 55 -0.12 2.46 -12.43
C ALA A 55 -1.25 2.91 -13.37
N ALA A 56 -2.28 3.58 -12.84
CA ALA A 56 -3.39 4.11 -13.62
C ALA A 56 -2.93 5.10 -14.69
N ARG A 57 -1.98 5.99 -14.34
CA ARG A 57 -1.42 6.99 -15.27
C ARG A 57 -0.60 6.33 -16.38
N ALA A 58 0.22 5.34 -16.03
CA ALA A 58 1.07 4.62 -16.99
C ALA A 58 0.31 3.56 -17.78
N ARG A 59 -0.95 3.27 -17.46
CA ARG A 59 -1.71 2.10 -17.95
C ARG A 59 -0.93 0.79 -17.72
N ALA A 60 -0.27 0.71 -16.56
CA ALA A 60 0.51 -0.45 -16.17
C ALA A 60 -0.33 -1.43 -15.34
N LEU A 61 0.02 -2.71 -15.40
CA LEU A 61 -0.53 -3.73 -14.52
C LEU A 61 -0.01 -3.55 -13.09
N VAL A 62 -0.84 -3.85 -12.11
CA VAL A 62 -0.40 -4.01 -10.73
C VAL A 62 -0.32 -5.49 -10.42
N LEU A 63 0.85 -5.99 -10.04
CA LEU A 63 1.08 -7.36 -9.61
C LEU A 63 1.19 -7.42 -8.08
N PRO A 64 0.12 -7.79 -7.35
CA PRO A 64 0.21 -7.97 -5.92
C PRO A 64 1.18 -9.09 -5.56
N THR A 65 2.13 -8.78 -4.70
CA THR A 65 3.20 -9.71 -4.34
C THR A 65 3.42 -9.72 -2.83
N PHE A 66 3.42 -10.91 -2.25
CA PHE A 66 3.59 -11.12 -0.81
C PHE A 66 4.81 -11.98 -0.54
N PHE A 67 5.51 -11.66 0.53
CA PHE A 67 6.67 -12.40 1.00
C PHE A 67 6.35 -12.99 2.37
N LEU A 68 6.23 -14.30 2.44
CA LEU A 68 5.98 -15.03 3.67
C LEU A 68 7.25 -15.71 4.15
N LEU A 69 7.55 -15.56 5.44
CA LEU A 69 8.67 -16.26 6.06
C LEU A 69 8.22 -17.67 6.47
N THR A 70 8.90 -18.70 5.95
CA THR A 70 8.62 -20.09 6.33
C THR A 70 9.29 -20.46 7.66
N PRO A 71 8.86 -21.55 8.33
CA PRO A 71 9.53 -22.06 9.54
C PRO A 71 11.03 -22.34 9.35
N GLU A 72 11.42 -22.74 8.13
CA GLU A 72 12.82 -22.99 7.74
C GLU A 72 13.60 -21.69 7.46
N ARG A 73 13.03 -20.52 7.77
CA ARG A 73 13.60 -19.19 7.56
C ARG A 73 13.93 -18.89 6.09
N ARG A 74 13.08 -19.34 5.20
CA ARG A 74 13.10 -18.97 3.77
C ARG A 74 11.93 -18.06 3.44
N PHE A 75 12.04 -17.28 2.39
CA PHE A 75 10.92 -16.54 1.85
C PHE A 75 10.16 -17.37 0.83
N HIS A 76 8.86 -17.48 1.04
CA HIS A 76 7.92 -17.94 0.03
C HIS A 76 7.29 -16.69 -0.61
N VAL A 77 7.48 -16.53 -1.91
CA VAL A 77 6.94 -15.41 -2.66
C VAL A 77 5.64 -15.85 -3.32
N ILE A 78 4.57 -15.11 -3.07
CA ILE A 78 3.26 -15.36 -3.66
C ILE A 78 2.93 -14.19 -4.59
N HIS A 79 2.68 -14.49 -5.85
CA HIS A 79 2.11 -13.54 -6.80
C HIS A 79 0.62 -13.85 -6.96
N GLU A 80 -0.20 -12.81 -6.87
CA GLU A 80 -1.61 -12.87 -7.24
C GLU A 80 -1.79 -12.66 -8.75
N GLU A 81 -3.04 -12.79 -9.22
CA GLU A 81 -3.36 -12.40 -10.57
C GLU A 81 -3.05 -10.91 -10.80
N PRO A 82 -2.44 -10.56 -11.92
CA PRO A 82 -2.22 -9.16 -12.28
C PRO A 82 -3.53 -8.39 -12.35
N MET A 83 -3.56 -7.20 -11.76
CA MET A 83 -4.71 -6.32 -11.78
C MET A 83 -4.59 -5.36 -12.96
N GLU A 84 -5.57 -5.39 -13.86
CA GLU A 84 -5.76 -4.36 -14.89
C GLU A 84 -6.54 -3.19 -14.30
N LEU A 85 -6.11 -1.96 -14.60
CA LEU A 85 -6.75 -0.75 -14.11
C LEU A 85 -7.59 -0.12 -15.24
N ASP A 86 -8.55 -0.89 -15.73
CA ASP A 86 -9.44 -0.49 -16.81
C ASP A 86 -10.78 0.06 -16.28
N GLY A 87 -11.65 0.52 -17.18
CA GLY A 87 -13.06 0.82 -16.91
C GLY A 87 -13.41 2.30 -16.81
N SER A 88 -12.47 3.21 -16.74
CA SER A 88 -12.72 4.67 -16.74
C SER A 88 -11.60 5.43 -17.43
N ASP A 89 -11.92 6.58 -18.03
CA ASP A 89 -10.91 7.52 -18.51
C ASP A 89 -10.31 8.35 -17.38
N ASP A 90 -10.96 8.40 -16.22
CA ASP A 90 -10.47 9.09 -15.05
C ASP A 90 -9.41 8.25 -14.31
N VAL A 91 -8.22 8.82 -14.20
CA VAL A 91 -7.06 8.21 -13.52
C VAL A 91 -7.34 7.97 -12.02
N GLU A 92 -8.00 8.93 -11.37
CA GLU A 92 -8.30 8.81 -9.92
C GLU A 92 -9.34 7.73 -9.66
N GLU A 93 -10.35 7.64 -10.50
CA GLU A 93 -11.39 6.61 -10.38
C GLU A 93 -10.78 5.21 -10.57
N ARG A 94 -9.94 5.02 -11.60
CA ARG A 94 -9.21 3.74 -11.78
C ARG A 94 -8.36 3.39 -10.56
N ALA A 95 -7.63 4.38 -10.01
CA ALA A 95 -6.81 4.17 -8.82
C ALA A 95 -7.64 3.77 -7.60
N ARG A 96 -8.81 4.41 -7.37
CA ARG A 96 -9.71 4.08 -6.26
C ARG A 96 -10.26 2.65 -6.37
N VAL A 97 -10.71 2.26 -7.56
CA VAL A 97 -11.19 0.89 -7.80
C VAL A 97 -10.07 -0.12 -7.54
N ALA A 98 -8.88 0.12 -8.06
CA ALA A 98 -7.73 -0.76 -7.85
C ALA A 98 -7.32 -0.85 -6.37
N MET A 99 -7.37 0.26 -5.63
CA MET A 99 -7.09 0.27 -4.19
C MET A 99 -8.07 -0.60 -3.41
N GLN A 100 -9.36 -0.55 -3.75
CA GLN A 100 -10.37 -1.37 -3.08
C GLN A 100 -10.19 -2.85 -3.40
N VAL A 101 -9.86 -3.19 -4.64
CA VAL A 101 -9.51 -4.58 -5.03
C VAL A 101 -8.27 -5.05 -4.28
N TRP A 102 -7.22 -4.23 -4.23
CA TRP A 102 -6.01 -4.50 -3.48
C TRP A 102 -6.28 -4.74 -2.00
N ALA A 103 -7.11 -3.91 -1.37
CA ALA A 103 -7.47 -4.07 0.04
C ALA A 103 -8.11 -5.44 0.31
N GLY A 104 -9.00 -5.90 -0.55
CA GLY A 104 -9.60 -7.23 -0.45
C GLY A 104 -8.59 -8.37 -0.62
N ILE A 105 -7.61 -8.22 -1.51
CA ILE A 105 -6.51 -9.18 -1.67
C ILE A 105 -5.66 -9.23 -0.40
N LEU A 106 -5.29 -8.07 0.13
CA LEU A 106 -4.50 -7.95 1.36
C LEU A 106 -5.23 -8.55 2.56
N GLU A 107 -6.54 -8.27 2.73
CA GLU A 107 -7.36 -8.88 3.77
C GLU A 107 -7.30 -10.41 3.75
N ARG A 108 -7.46 -11.01 2.57
CA ARG A 108 -7.40 -12.46 2.41
C ARG A 108 -6.04 -12.99 2.88
N ARG A 109 -4.95 -12.36 2.49
CA ARG A 109 -3.60 -12.78 2.89
C ARG A 109 -3.34 -12.61 4.38
N ILE A 110 -3.83 -11.54 4.98
CA ILE A 110 -3.73 -11.33 6.43
C ILE A 110 -4.55 -12.37 7.19
N ARG A 111 -5.75 -12.74 6.72
CA ARG A 111 -6.54 -13.81 7.35
C ARG A 111 -5.85 -15.18 7.30
N GLU A 112 -5.10 -15.45 6.21
CA GLU A 112 -4.33 -16.70 6.06
C GLU A 112 -3.07 -16.71 6.96
N HIS A 113 -2.42 -15.57 7.14
CA HIS A 113 -1.15 -15.41 7.84
C HIS A 113 -1.11 -14.17 8.74
N PRO A 114 -2.00 -14.06 9.74
CA PRO A 114 -2.11 -12.83 10.56
C PRO A 114 -0.83 -12.54 11.35
N GLU A 115 -0.05 -13.55 11.70
CA GLU A 115 1.23 -13.43 12.42
C GLU A 115 2.34 -12.79 11.57
N GLN A 116 2.13 -12.62 10.26
CA GLN A 116 3.11 -12.06 9.35
C GLN A 116 2.75 -10.65 8.84
N TRP A 117 1.65 -10.09 9.31
CA TRP A 117 1.31 -8.70 9.06
C TRP A 117 1.88 -7.81 10.17
N TYR A 118 3.09 -7.35 10.00
CA TYR A 118 3.84 -6.56 10.98
C TYR A 118 3.33 -5.11 11.09
N CYS A 119 2.04 -4.94 11.45
CA CYS A 119 1.41 -3.65 11.70
C CYS A 119 1.40 -3.40 13.23
N PHE A 120 2.35 -2.61 13.72
CA PHE A 120 2.54 -2.32 15.14
C PHE A 120 2.03 -0.92 15.53
N TYR A 121 1.07 -0.38 14.79
CA TYR A 121 0.43 0.90 15.06
C TYR A 121 -1.09 0.78 14.85
N PRO A 122 -1.91 1.69 15.43
CA PRO A 122 -3.33 1.72 15.15
C PRO A 122 -3.58 1.97 13.66
N PHE A 123 -4.04 0.95 12.96
CA PHE A 123 -4.25 1.03 11.51
C PHE A 123 -5.56 1.77 11.17
N TRP A 124 -6.60 1.57 11.99
CA TRP A 124 -7.89 2.23 11.88
C TRP A 124 -7.97 3.41 12.84
N GLY A 125 -8.39 4.56 12.35
CA GLY A 125 -8.72 5.74 13.18
C GLY A 125 -7.56 6.54 13.75
N GLY A 126 -6.32 6.34 13.30
CA GLY A 126 -5.17 7.12 13.74
C GLY A 126 -4.17 7.37 12.62
N ALA A 127 -3.57 8.58 12.57
CA ALA A 127 -2.42 8.83 11.73
C ALA A 127 -1.25 7.93 12.18
N PRO A 128 -0.49 7.28 11.27
CA PRO A 128 0.73 6.57 11.62
C PRO A 128 1.75 7.59 12.14
N GLY A 129 1.96 7.61 13.45
CA GLY A 129 2.91 8.52 14.10
C GLY A 129 2.42 9.14 15.40
N ALA A 130 1.14 9.06 15.74
CA ALA A 130 0.66 9.44 17.06
C ALA A 130 1.01 8.37 18.10
N VAL A 131 2.30 8.16 18.35
CA VAL A 131 2.74 7.58 19.61
C VAL A 131 2.38 8.64 20.66
N ALA A 132 1.38 8.34 21.48
CA ALA A 132 1.01 9.16 22.61
C ALA A 132 2.31 9.47 23.39
N ALA A 133 2.69 10.75 23.38
CA ALA A 133 3.63 11.26 24.37
C ALA A 133 2.90 11.11 25.71
N GLU A 134 3.11 10.00 26.41
CA GLU A 134 2.74 9.89 27.79
C GLU A 134 3.46 11.01 28.52
N SER A 135 2.68 12.01 28.88
CA SER A 135 3.10 13.07 29.78
C SER A 135 3.47 12.40 31.11
N GLY A 136 4.75 12.14 31.29
CA GLY A 136 5.34 11.84 32.57
C GLY A 136 5.09 13.02 33.50
N THR A 137 3.99 13.00 34.23
CA THR A 137 3.78 13.89 35.35
C THR A 137 4.67 13.39 36.48
N ASP A 138 5.83 14.01 36.58
CA ASP A 138 6.65 14.01 37.78
C ASP A 138 5.78 14.37 39.00
N ARG A 139 5.78 13.50 40.01
CA ARG A 139 5.41 13.85 41.38
C ARG A 139 6.50 13.38 42.30
N ARG A 140 7.33 14.35 42.68
CA ARG A 140 7.94 14.57 44.00
C ARG A 140 8.35 13.32 44.78
#